data_e3f6da1ca030a989c40e252e1571fd09
#
_entry.id   e3f6da1ca030a989c40e252e1571fd09
#
_cell.length_a   1.000
_cell.length_b   1.000
_cell.length_c   1.000
_cell.angle_alpha   90.00
_cell.angle_beta   90.00
_cell.angle_gamma   90.00
#
_symmetry.space_group_name_H-M   'P 1'
#
loop_
_entity.id
_entity.type
_entity.pdbx_description
1 polymer ?
#
loop_
_entity_poly.entity_id
_entity_poly.type
_entity_poly.pdbx_seq_one_letter_code
_entity_poly.pdbx_strand_id
1 'polypeptide(L)'
;MVSSNLPLLILCGPLAVAALIFLLPRGSSPRCFEFAHLVSISFVLVLSIMIVGQVIDGNQLTAFGDWLYVDALGAVFLMVIGVVGFLTGLYSIGYIRHDLASGALDAGKMKIYYGFFSLFLFTMLLAASSNNIVMMWVAVEATTLGSAFLVGVYGQKSSLEAAWKYVIICTVGVAFGLYGTVLAYANGSDVLGNSRDAILWTTLAAHATSLDPMLAKLSFVFVLIGFGTKAGLFPMHAWLPDAHSEAPSPISALLSGVLLKCALLVIIRYYAITVRAVGPEFPQLLVLILGSLSIIVAAPLFFIQQDLKRKLAYSSIEHIGLIAVGLGLGGPLGVGAALLHTINHSLAKALLFCGAGNVMMKFGTRDLGSVKGLMRVAPVSGLLLMAGALALAGFPPFNVFVSEFLIFVAGLKAGYFWLMLVCALFFTITVAGLIQIVANSVLGKSPATMATGDVGWRPILPMAILLLLVLTMGVAVPQPVSRLLQSATAIVLSDSSSVAIAAPWQEPFSTTPQPDNKKAKPLALATGTPSHTETNP
;
A
#
# COMPACT_ATOMS: atom_id res chain seq x y z
N MET A 1 17.45 6.60 -17.68
CA MET A 1 17.69 6.61 -16.22
C MET A 1 18.56 7.81 -15.87
N VAL A 2 18.23 8.51 -14.78
CA VAL A 2 18.95 9.70 -14.31
C VAL A 2 19.56 9.37 -12.94
N SER A 3 20.87 9.55 -12.80
CA SER A 3 21.54 9.41 -11.51
C SER A 3 21.10 10.57 -10.61
N SER A 4 20.54 10.25 -9.43
CA SER A 4 20.02 11.23 -8.48
C SER A 4 20.30 10.77 -7.05
N ASN A 5 20.70 11.69 -6.19
CA ASN A 5 20.90 11.38 -4.78
C ASN A 5 19.58 11.34 -3.96
N LEU A 6 18.45 11.72 -4.55
CA LEU A 6 17.17 11.76 -3.83
C LEU A 6 16.73 10.40 -3.25
N PRO A 7 16.86 9.25 -3.98
CA PRO A 7 16.52 7.94 -3.41
C PRO A 7 17.40 7.55 -2.23
N LEU A 8 18.66 8.00 -2.19
CA LEU A 8 19.54 7.77 -1.04
C LEU A 8 19.20 8.71 0.12
N LEU A 9 18.97 9.99 -0.16
CA LEU A 9 18.65 10.99 0.86
C LEU A 9 17.37 10.67 1.62
N ILE A 10 16.31 10.20 0.93
CA ILE A 10 15.04 9.86 1.58
C ILE A 10 15.20 8.71 2.59
N LEU A 11 16.17 7.82 2.38
CA LEU A 11 16.51 6.74 3.31
C LEU A 11 17.35 7.23 4.49
N CYS A 12 18.32 8.11 4.24
CA CYS A 12 19.23 8.59 5.27
C CYS A 12 18.51 9.40 6.36
N GLY A 13 17.49 10.19 6.01
CA GLY A 13 16.79 11.06 6.95
C GLY A 13 16.14 10.29 8.13
N PRO A 14 15.18 9.40 7.89
CA PRO A 14 14.53 8.66 8.97
C PRO A 14 15.47 7.73 9.71
N LEU A 15 16.50 7.17 9.04
CA LEU A 15 17.51 6.35 9.70
C LEU A 15 18.37 7.18 10.67
N ALA A 16 18.83 8.37 10.25
CA ALA A 16 19.60 9.28 11.09
C ALA A 16 18.78 9.77 12.29
N VAL A 17 17.49 10.08 12.08
CA VAL A 17 16.59 10.49 13.18
C VAL A 17 16.32 9.32 14.13
N ALA A 18 16.13 8.10 13.66
CA ALA A 18 16.00 6.93 14.52
C ALA A 18 17.24 6.74 15.38
N ALA A 19 18.43 6.79 14.79
CA ALA A 19 19.71 6.71 15.50
C ALA A 19 19.85 7.83 16.53
N LEU A 20 19.54 9.08 16.15
CA LEU A 20 19.56 10.22 17.07
C LEU A 20 18.64 9.99 18.27
N ILE A 21 17.39 9.56 18.06
CA ILE A 21 16.43 9.29 19.13
C ILE A 21 16.96 8.19 20.05
N PHE A 22 17.54 7.11 19.51
CA PHE A 22 18.10 6.03 20.35
C PHE A 22 19.36 6.45 21.13
N LEU A 23 20.13 7.43 20.65
CA LEU A 23 21.29 7.98 21.33
C LEU A 23 20.92 8.99 22.43
N LEU A 24 19.79 9.68 22.33
CA LEU A 24 19.35 10.65 23.34
C LEU A 24 19.19 9.96 24.71
N PRO A 25 19.54 10.63 25.83
CA PRO A 25 19.32 10.10 27.18
C PRO A 25 17.83 9.83 27.46
N ARG A 26 17.54 8.82 28.30
CA ARG A 26 16.15 8.49 28.70
C ARG A 26 15.43 9.65 29.42
N GLY A 27 16.17 10.55 30.04
CA GLY A 27 15.66 11.75 30.73
C GLY A 27 15.41 12.96 29.84
N SER A 28 15.61 12.83 28.52
CA SER A 28 15.35 13.92 27.58
C SER A 28 13.88 14.33 27.59
N SER A 29 13.61 15.63 27.36
CA SER A 29 12.24 16.15 27.31
C SER A 29 11.41 15.45 26.23
N PRO A 30 10.16 15.09 26.50
CA PRO A 30 9.23 14.56 25.50
C PRO A 30 9.17 15.39 24.22
N ARG A 31 9.30 16.71 24.33
CA ARG A 31 9.30 17.64 23.18
C ARG A 31 10.48 17.42 22.22
N CYS A 32 11.63 16.92 22.71
CA CYS A 32 12.78 16.62 21.86
C CYS A 32 12.47 15.43 20.93
N PHE A 33 11.84 14.38 21.46
CA PHE A 33 11.44 13.21 20.67
C PHE A 33 10.38 13.57 19.64
N GLU A 34 9.38 14.38 20.02
CA GLU A 34 8.34 14.87 19.12
C GLU A 34 8.91 15.74 17.99
N PHE A 35 9.85 16.64 18.32
CA PHE A 35 10.51 17.49 17.33
C PHE A 35 11.34 16.66 16.34
N ALA A 36 12.16 15.74 16.82
CA ALA A 36 12.93 14.84 15.97
C ALA A 36 12.01 14.01 15.05
N HIS A 37 10.91 13.49 15.61
CA HIS A 37 9.90 12.77 14.86
C HIS A 37 9.26 13.64 13.77
N LEU A 38 8.86 14.88 14.12
CA LEU A 38 8.27 15.83 13.16
C LEU A 38 9.23 16.15 12.02
N VAL A 39 10.52 16.33 12.32
CA VAL A 39 11.57 16.54 11.30
C VAL A 39 11.65 15.31 10.38
N SER A 40 11.66 14.10 10.93
CA SER A 40 11.72 12.86 10.14
C SER A 40 10.56 12.74 9.16
N ILE A 41 9.32 12.85 9.64
CA ILE A 41 8.13 12.67 8.80
C ILE A 41 7.98 13.79 7.75
N SER A 42 8.35 15.04 8.11
CA SER A 42 8.33 16.17 7.17
C SER A 42 9.38 16.00 6.07
N PHE A 43 10.58 15.57 6.44
CA PHE A 43 11.66 15.29 5.49
C PHE A 43 11.26 14.20 4.49
N VAL A 44 10.66 13.11 4.96
CA VAL A 44 10.16 12.02 4.10
C VAL A 44 9.08 12.54 3.14
N LEU A 45 8.11 13.34 3.63
CA LEU A 45 7.06 13.91 2.79
C LEU A 45 7.63 14.79 1.68
N VAL A 46 8.52 15.74 2.03
CA VAL A 46 9.11 16.67 1.06
C VAL A 46 9.90 15.92 -0.02
N LEU A 47 10.75 14.97 0.37
CA LEU A 47 11.52 14.20 -0.60
C LEU A 47 10.65 13.25 -1.43
N SER A 48 9.58 12.68 -0.85
CA SER A 48 8.60 11.90 -1.63
C SER A 48 7.95 12.75 -2.72
N ILE A 49 7.54 13.98 -2.41
CA ILE A 49 6.96 14.90 -3.39
C ILE A 49 7.98 15.26 -4.48
N MET A 50 9.23 15.54 -4.12
CA MET A 50 10.29 15.85 -5.09
C MET A 50 10.57 14.68 -6.03
N ILE A 51 10.69 13.45 -5.49
CA ILE A 51 10.89 12.22 -6.28
C ILE A 51 9.72 11.98 -7.23
N VAL A 52 8.49 12.04 -6.71
CA VAL A 52 7.28 11.85 -7.51
C VAL A 52 7.17 12.89 -8.63
N GLY A 53 7.51 14.16 -8.35
CA GLY A 53 7.55 15.22 -9.36
C GLY A 53 8.51 14.88 -10.51
N GLN A 54 9.76 14.48 -10.20
CA GLN A 54 10.73 14.09 -11.23
C GLN A 54 10.28 12.86 -12.04
N VAL A 55 9.60 11.91 -11.39
CA VAL A 55 9.10 10.72 -12.08
C VAL A 55 7.91 11.03 -12.99
N ILE A 56 7.03 11.94 -12.59
CA ILE A 56 5.91 12.42 -13.45
C ILE A 56 6.44 13.13 -14.71
N ASP A 57 7.60 13.81 -14.60
CA ASP A 57 8.30 14.43 -15.74
C ASP A 57 9.00 13.40 -16.66
N GLY A 58 8.81 12.11 -16.42
CA GLY A 58 9.32 11.01 -17.25
C GLY A 58 10.69 10.48 -16.84
N ASN A 59 11.27 10.95 -15.73
CA ASN A 59 12.58 10.49 -15.25
C ASN A 59 12.43 9.16 -14.48
N GLN A 60 13.41 8.28 -14.64
CA GLN A 60 13.63 7.12 -13.79
C GLN A 60 14.90 7.38 -12.98
N LEU A 61 14.80 7.32 -11.65
CA LEU A 61 15.89 7.73 -10.77
C LEU A 61 16.68 6.52 -10.28
N THR A 62 18.02 6.59 -10.39
CA THR A 62 18.92 5.57 -9.85
C THR A 62 19.90 6.19 -8.85
N ALA A 63 20.31 5.40 -7.86
CA ALA A 63 21.34 5.77 -6.89
C ALA A 63 22.08 4.53 -6.38
N PHE A 64 23.21 4.73 -5.72
CA PHE A 64 23.99 3.72 -5.04
C PHE A 64 24.36 2.53 -5.95
N GLY A 65 24.95 2.82 -7.13
CA GLY A 65 25.36 1.79 -8.08
C GLY A 65 24.20 0.94 -8.60
N ASP A 66 23.06 1.59 -8.90
CA ASP A 66 21.81 1.00 -9.39
C ASP A 66 21.08 0.05 -8.40
N TRP A 67 21.53 -0.01 -7.14
CA TRP A 67 20.82 -0.76 -6.10
C TRP A 67 19.52 -0.09 -5.69
N LEU A 68 19.44 1.23 -5.82
CA LEU A 68 18.23 2.01 -5.63
C LEU A 68 17.69 2.46 -6.98
N TYR A 69 16.41 2.27 -7.20
CA TYR A 69 15.72 2.58 -8.43
C TYR A 69 14.28 3.01 -8.14
N VAL A 70 13.88 4.14 -8.69
CA VAL A 70 12.52 4.64 -8.57
C VAL A 70 11.99 4.97 -9.96
N ASP A 71 11.01 4.20 -10.37
CA ASP A 71 10.17 4.40 -11.54
C ASP A 71 8.75 4.84 -11.13
N ALA A 72 7.84 4.93 -12.08
CA ALA A 72 6.46 5.32 -11.80
C ALA A 72 5.76 4.37 -10.81
N LEU A 73 6.04 3.06 -10.87
CA LEU A 73 5.48 2.10 -9.92
C LEU A 73 6.02 2.35 -8.50
N GLY A 74 7.35 2.47 -8.32
CA GLY A 74 7.95 2.80 -7.03
C GLY A 74 7.47 4.14 -6.49
N ALA A 75 7.31 5.14 -7.36
CA ALA A 75 6.85 6.48 -7.00
C ALA A 75 5.41 6.51 -6.46
N VAL A 76 4.49 5.66 -6.96
CA VAL A 76 3.14 5.49 -6.38
C VAL A 76 3.24 5.08 -4.90
N PHE A 77 4.09 4.11 -4.59
CA PHE A 77 4.23 3.63 -3.20
C PHE A 77 5.00 4.62 -2.33
N LEU A 78 6.03 5.30 -2.84
CA LEU A 78 6.71 6.38 -2.12
C LEU A 78 5.77 7.54 -1.79
N MET A 79 4.86 7.91 -2.69
CA MET A 79 3.83 8.91 -2.42
C MET A 79 2.91 8.48 -1.27
N VAL A 80 2.45 7.23 -1.28
CA VAL A 80 1.61 6.66 -0.21
C VAL A 80 2.36 6.66 1.13
N ILE A 81 3.63 6.21 1.15
CA ILE A 81 4.47 6.21 2.36
C ILE A 81 4.65 7.63 2.88
N GLY A 82 4.99 8.60 2.00
CA GLY A 82 5.22 9.99 2.37
C GLY A 82 3.98 10.65 2.95
N VAL A 83 2.84 10.58 2.25
CA VAL A 83 1.59 11.26 2.66
C VAL A 83 0.98 10.60 3.89
N VAL A 84 0.78 9.28 3.87
CA VAL A 84 0.17 8.56 5.00
C VAL A 84 1.12 8.55 6.19
N GLY A 85 2.43 8.34 5.98
CA GLY A 85 3.45 8.39 7.02
C GLY A 85 3.51 9.74 7.73
N PHE A 86 3.42 10.85 6.98
CA PHE A 86 3.36 12.20 7.56
C PHE A 86 2.08 12.43 8.37
N LEU A 87 0.91 12.14 7.80
CA LEU A 87 -0.37 12.42 8.47
C LEU A 87 -0.60 11.55 9.70
N THR A 88 -0.24 10.25 9.63
CA THR A 88 -0.31 9.36 10.80
C THR A 88 0.76 9.69 11.84
N GLY A 89 1.95 10.11 11.41
CA GLY A 89 3.00 10.60 12.29
C GLY A 89 2.60 11.89 13.03
N LEU A 90 1.96 12.83 12.32
CA LEU A 90 1.43 14.05 12.94
C LEU A 90 0.29 13.73 13.93
N TYR A 91 -0.60 12.81 13.57
CA TYR A 91 -1.65 12.29 14.47
C TYR A 91 -1.04 11.66 15.73
N SER A 92 0.07 10.92 15.58
CA SER A 92 0.70 10.20 16.69
C SER A 92 1.18 11.12 17.81
N ILE A 93 1.54 12.37 17.50
CA ILE A 93 1.97 13.35 18.52
C ILE A 93 0.84 13.62 19.52
N GLY A 94 -0.38 13.82 19.04
CA GLY A 94 -1.55 14.01 19.90
C GLY A 94 -1.93 12.75 20.67
N TYR A 95 -1.89 11.61 19.98
CA TYR A 95 -2.23 10.31 20.54
C TYR A 95 -1.27 9.88 21.66
N ILE A 96 0.03 9.90 21.40
CA ILE A 96 1.07 9.51 22.40
C ILE A 96 1.12 10.47 23.60
N ARG A 97 0.84 11.76 23.39
CA ARG A 97 0.69 12.70 24.54
C ARG A 97 -0.49 12.34 25.43
N HIS A 98 -1.59 11.90 24.87
CA HIS A 98 -2.73 11.41 25.64
C HIS A 98 -2.35 10.16 26.42
N ASP A 99 -1.67 9.19 25.79
CA ASP A 99 -1.23 7.96 26.45
C ASP A 99 -0.20 8.21 27.56
N LEU A 100 0.68 9.21 27.38
CA LEU A 100 1.62 9.65 28.40
C LEU A 100 0.87 10.30 29.60
N ALA A 101 -0.12 11.15 29.31
CA ALA A 101 -0.91 11.82 30.34
C ALA A 101 -1.81 10.86 31.13
N SER A 102 -2.32 9.81 30.49
CA SER A 102 -3.14 8.75 31.12
C SER A 102 -2.30 7.68 31.83
N GLY A 103 -0.97 7.72 31.72
CA GLY A 103 -0.07 6.71 32.29
C GLY A 103 -0.03 5.38 31.52
N ALA A 104 -0.65 5.27 30.34
CA ALA A 104 -0.58 4.09 29.48
C ALA A 104 0.83 3.87 28.90
N LEU A 105 1.58 4.97 28.69
CA LEU A 105 2.97 4.97 28.27
C LEU A 105 3.83 5.78 29.26
N ASP A 106 5.11 5.42 29.36
CA ASP A 106 6.14 6.20 30.04
C ASP A 106 7.10 6.87 29.03
N ALA A 107 7.96 7.77 29.49
CA ALA A 107 8.93 8.47 28.65
C ALA A 107 9.91 7.53 27.93
N GLY A 108 10.26 6.39 28.55
CA GLY A 108 11.11 5.37 27.95
C GLY A 108 10.43 4.69 26.76
N LYS A 109 9.17 4.32 26.91
CA LYS A 109 8.35 3.74 25.82
C LYS A 109 8.06 4.75 24.73
N MET A 110 7.87 6.04 25.05
CA MET A 110 7.73 7.12 24.08
C MET A 110 8.98 7.25 23.21
N LYS A 111 10.19 7.17 23.80
CA LYS A 111 11.46 7.14 23.07
C LYS A 111 11.52 5.95 22.10
N ILE A 112 11.18 4.75 22.58
CA ILE A 112 11.12 3.52 21.78
C ILE A 112 10.13 3.70 20.62
N TYR A 113 8.95 4.23 20.89
CA TYR A 113 7.92 4.46 19.91
C TYR A 113 8.41 5.34 18.74
N TYR A 114 8.95 6.54 19.01
CA TYR A 114 9.38 7.44 17.93
C TYR A 114 10.64 6.95 17.21
N GLY A 115 11.56 6.29 17.91
CA GLY A 115 12.73 5.66 17.30
C GLY A 115 12.34 4.57 16.33
N PHE A 116 11.50 3.63 16.74
CA PHE A 116 11.01 2.56 15.86
C PHE A 116 10.03 3.06 14.80
N PHE A 117 9.27 4.13 15.03
CA PHE A 117 8.46 4.75 13.98
C PHE A 117 9.32 5.24 12.81
N SER A 118 10.41 5.96 13.11
CA SER A 118 11.35 6.44 12.08
C SER A 118 12.09 5.27 11.39
N LEU A 119 12.50 4.25 12.14
CA LEU A 119 13.09 3.04 11.57
C LEU A 119 12.11 2.28 10.68
N PHE A 120 10.85 2.19 11.07
CA PHE A 120 9.79 1.56 10.28
C PHE A 120 9.52 2.31 8.97
N LEU A 121 9.52 3.66 8.98
CA LEU A 121 9.46 4.45 7.76
C LEU A 121 10.66 4.16 6.85
N PHE A 122 11.87 4.13 7.39
CA PHE A 122 13.07 3.79 6.63
C PHE A 122 12.94 2.44 5.91
N THR A 123 12.49 1.39 6.60
CA THR A 123 12.38 0.05 6.01
C THR A 123 11.32 -0.01 4.89
N MET A 124 10.20 0.71 5.04
CA MET A 124 9.18 0.81 3.99
C MET A 124 9.68 1.59 2.76
N LEU A 125 10.40 2.70 2.97
CA LEU A 125 11.03 3.48 1.91
C LEU A 125 12.08 2.64 1.17
N LEU A 126 12.90 1.87 1.90
CA LEU A 126 13.88 0.96 1.31
C LEU A 126 13.21 -0.10 0.44
N ALA A 127 12.10 -0.70 0.89
CA ALA A 127 11.34 -1.65 0.09
C ALA A 127 10.79 -1.04 -1.21
N ALA A 128 10.33 0.23 -1.15
CA ALA A 128 9.75 0.92 -2.29
C ALA A 128 10.79 1.45 -3.30
N SER A 129 12.02 1.70 -2.88
CA SER A 129 13.09 2.26 -3.71
C SER A 129 14.17 1.24 -4.10
N SER A 130 14.10 0.00 -3.64
CA SER A 130 15.11 -1.01 -3.96
C SER A 130 14.98 -1.54 -5.39
N ASN A 131 16.12 -1.64 -6.10
CA ASN A 131 16.25 -2.37 -7.36
C ASN A 131 16.79 -3.79 -7.15
N ASN A 132 17.53 -3.99 -6.07
CA ASN A 132 18.12 -5.26 -5.73
C ASN A 132 17.06 -6.16 -5.10
N ILE A 133 16.77 -7.32 -5.72
CA ILE A 133 15.72 -8.25 -5.29
C ILE A 133 15.96 -8.84 -3.90
N VAL A 134 17.22 -9.05 -3.51
CA VAL A 134 17.57 -9.50 -2.16
C VAL A 134 17.36 -8.38 -1.15
N MET A 135 17.72 -7.14 -1.50
CA MET A 135 17.47 -5.97 -0.65
C MET A 135 15.97 -5.69 -0.49
N MET A 136 15.14 -5.91 -1.52
CA MET A 136 13.67 -5.86 -1.39
C MET A 136 13.18 -6.84 -0.32
N TRP A 137 13.69 -8.07 -0.34
CA TRP A 137 13.36 -9.07 0.67
C TRP A 137 13.83 -8.63 2.07
N VAL A 138 15.09 -8.21 2.23
CA VAL A 138 15.65 -7.69 3.50
C VAL A 138 14.80 -6.54 4.01
N ALA A 139 14.43 -5.59 3.16
CA ALA A 139 13.63 -4.43 3.53
C ALA A 139 12.25 -4.83 4.07
N VAL A 140 11.56 -5.76 3.39
CA VAL A 140 10.24 -6.26 3.84
C VAL A 140 10.36 -7.02 5.16
N GLU A 141 11.41 -7.85 5.35
CA GLU A 141 11.63 -8.53 6.64
C GLU A 141 11.97 -7.52 7.75
N ALA A 142 12.81 -6.53 7.48
CA ALA A 142 13.14 -5.48 8.43
C ALA A 142 11.90 -4.67 8.87
N THR A 143 10.86 -4.55 8.01
CA THR A 143 9.58 -3.96 8.44
C THR A 143 8.91 -4.76 9.55
N THR A 144 9.08 -6.11 9.58
CA THR A 144 8.53 -6.97 10.63
C THR A 144 9.15 -6.62 11.98
N LEU A 145 10.48 -6.58 12.03
CA LEU A 145 11.21 -6.26 13.27
C LEU A 145 10.87 -4.85 13.77
N GLY A 146 10.93 -3.85 12.88
CA GLY A 146 10.62 -2.47 13.24
C GLY A 146 9.20 -2.30 13.80
N SER A 147 8.21 -2.89 13.15
CA SER A 147 6.81 -2.75 13.57
C SER A 147 6.41 -3.68 14.74
N ALA A 148 7.07 -4.81 14.96
CA ALA A 148 6.77 -5.69 16.09
C ALA A 148 6.99 -4.99 17.45
N PHE A 149 8.07 -4.20 17.56
CA PHE A 149 8.31 -3.36 18.75
C PHE A 149 7.22 -2.31 18.95
N LEU A 150 6.67 -1.78 17.84
CA LEU A 150 5.56 -0.83 17.88
C LEU A 150 4.23 -1.50 18.27
N VAL A 151 3.98 -2.72 17.81
CA VAL A 151 2.81 -3.52 18.21
C VAL A 151 2.86 -3.85 19.70
N GLY A 152 4.03 -4.25 20.20
CA GLY A 152 4.25 -4.63 21.60
C GLY A 152 4.54 -3.46 22.56
N VAL A 153 4.49 -2.19 22.14
CA VAL A 153 5.01 -1.04 22.89
C VAL A 153 4.33 -0.83 24.25
N TYR A 154 3.06 -1.18 24.39
CA TYR A 154 2.37 -1.09 25.69
C TYR A 154 2.89 -2.10 26.71
N GLY A 155 3.49 -3.22 26.28
CA GLY A 155 4.03 -4.24 27.17
C GLY A 155 2.98 -5.08 27.91
N GLN A 156 1.71 -5.00 27.52
CA GLN A 156 0.65 -5.84 28.05
C GLN A 156 0.78 -7.26 27.49
N LYS A 157 0.29 -8.27 28.22
CA LYS A 157 0.36 -9.67 27.79
C LYS A 157 -0.25 -9.88 26.41
N SER A 158 -1.41 -9.28 26.13
CA SER A 158 -2.09 -9.34 24.83
C SER A 158 -1.27 -8.70 23.70
N SER A 159 -0.66 -7.53 23.93
CA SER A 159 0.15 -6.84 22.93
C SER A 159 1.46 -7.57 22.62
N LEU A 160 2.08 -8.20 23.65
CA LEU A 160 3.27 -9.03 23.46
C LEU A 160 2.92 -10.32 22.70
N GLU A 161 1.80 -10.98 23.02
CA GLU A 161 1.31 -12.15 22.30
C GLU A 161 1.04 -11.82 20.82
N ALA A 162 0.36 -10.70 20.54
CA ALA A 162 0.10 -10.25 19.19
C ALA A 162 1.41 -9.96 18.42
N ALA A 163 2.40 -9.31 19.07
CA ALA A 163 3.71 -9.04 18.49
C ALA A 163 4.46 -10.34 18.16
N TRP A 164 4.45 -11.33 19.05
CA TRP A 164 5.07 -12.64 18.80
C TRP A 164 4.39 -13.41 17.67
N LYS A 165 3.05 -13.50 17.65
CA LYS A 165 2.30 -14.11 16.54
C LYS A 165 2.66 -13.43 15.21
N TYR A 166 2.71 -12.11 15.21
CA TYR A 166 3.09 -11.33 14.03
C TYR A 166 4.50 -11.67 13.54
N VAL A 167 5.49 -11.67 14.42
CA VAL A 167 6.88 -12.00 14.06
C VAL A 167 6.95 -13.42 13.50
N ILE A 168 6.45 -14.42 14.23
CA ILE A 168 6.56 -15.83 13.83
C ILE A 168 5.90 -16.08 12.47
N ILE A 169 4.64 -15.64 12.30
CA ILE A 169 3.91 -15.92 11.05
C ILE A 169 4.55 -15.18 9.87
N CYS A 170 4.93 -13.91 10.06
CA CYS A 170 5.52 -13.14 8.96
C CYS A 170 6.93 -13.62 8.61
N THR A 171 7.80 -13.93 9.57
CA THR A 171 9.16 -14.42 9.28
C THR A 171 9.13 -15.77 8.58
N VAL A 172 8.27 -16.70 9.03
CA VAL A 172 8.08 -17.98 8.31
C VAL A 172 7.54 -17.74 6.90
N GLY A 173 6.55 -16.85 6.74
CA GLY A 173 6.02 -16.50 5.42
C GLY A 173 7.10 -15.89 4.52
N VAL A 174 7.81 -14.87 4.99
CA VAL A 174 8.83 -14.17 4.20
C VAL A 174 10.04 -15.07 3.89
N ALA A 175 10.30 -16.14 4.65
CA ALA A 175 11.29 -17.17 4.30
C ALA A 175 10.94 -17.88 2.98
N PHE A 176 9.65 -18.16 2.70
CA PHE A 176 9.24 -18.63 1.36
C PHE A 176 9.53 -17.57 0.30
N GLY A 177 9.32 -16.28 0.60
CA GLY A 177 9.68 -15.18 -0.29
C GLY A 177 11.18 -15.12 -0.60
N LEU A 178 12.05 -15.43 0.38
CA LEU A 178 13.49 -15.56 0.15
C LEU A 178 13.78 -16.70 -0.83
N TYR A 179 13.15 -17.86 -0.62
CA TYR A 179 13.35 -18.98 -1.53
C TYR A 179 12.94 -18.62 -2.96
N GLY A 180 11.79 -17.96 -3.14
CA GLY A 180 11.39 -17.45 -4.45
C GLY A 180 12.38 -16.44 -5.05
N THR A 181 12.95 -15.56 -4.21
CA THR A 181 13.98 -14.60 -4.62
C THR A 181 15.27 -15.30 -5.06
N VAL A 182 15.69 -16.35 -4.35
CA VAL A 182 16.87 -17.17 -4.72
C VAL A 182 16.64 -17.89 -6.04
N LEU A 183 15.44 -18.43 -6.29
CA LEU A 183 15.09 -19.06 -7.57
C LEU A 183 15.14 -18.05 -8.73
N ALA A 184 14.64 -16.81 -8.53
CA ALA A 184 14.73 -15.76 -9.54
C ALA A 184 16.18 -15.36 -9.82
N TYR A 185 16.99 -15.23 -8.77
CA TYR A 185 18.43 -14.96 -8.89
C TYR A 185 19.16 -16.08 -9.65
N ALA A 186 18.93 -17.35 -9.31
CA ALA A 186 19.54 -18.49 -9.98
C ALA A 186 19.18 -18.49 -11.47
N ASN A 187 17.89 -18.36 -11.80
CA ASN A 187 17.42 -18.27 -13.17
C ASN A 187 18.06 -17.12 -13.95
N GLY A 188 18.17 -15.94 -13.34
CA GLY A 188 18.83 -14.79 -13.95
C GLY A 188 20.33 -14.99 -14.13
N SER A 189 21.02 -15.63 -13.20
CA SER A 189 22.46 -15.91 -13.27
C SER A 189 22.79 -16.86 -14.40
N ASP A 190 21.96 -17.87 -14.64
CA ASP A 190 22.14 -18.82 -15.73
C ASP A 190 22.03 -18.14 -17.11
N VAL A 191 21.08 -17.19 -17.24
CA VAL A 191 20.87 -16.46 -18.50
C VAL A 191 21.93 -15.38 -18.76
N LEU A 192 22.31 -14.64 -17.71
CA LEU A 192 23.20 -13.49 -17.84
C LEU A 192 24.70 -13.84 -17.78
N GLY A 193 25.06 -15.04 -17.32
CA GLY A 193 26.44 -15.43 -17.10
C GLY A 193 27.19 -14.56 -16.07
N ASN A 194 26.49 -13.62 -15.41
CA ASN A 194 27.04 -12.68 -14.45
C ASN A 194 26.11 -12.55 -13.24
N SER A 195 26.59 -13.02 -12.10
CA SER A 195 25.82 -13.01 -10.85
C SER A 195 25.51 -11.59 -10.31
N ARG A 196 26.33 -10.60 -10.64
CA ARG A 196 26.15 -9.22 -10.15
C ARG A 196 24.91 -8.55 -10.73
N ASP A 197 24.62 -8.76 -12.02
CA ASP A 197 23.50 -8.12 -12.70
C ASP A 197 22.19 -8.89 -12.47
N ALA A 198 22.27 -10.19 -12.17
CA ALA A 198 21.13 -11.05 -11.86
C ALA A 198 20.39 -10.68 -10.57
N ILE A 199 20.99 -9.88 -9.68
CA ILE A 199 20.30 -9.37 -8.47
C ILE A 199 19.48 -8.11 -8.72
N LEU A 200 19.60 -7.46 -9.88
CA LEU A 200 18.88 -6.22 -10.20
C LEU A 200 17.54 -6.54 -10.88
N TRP A 201 16.45 -6.04 -10.30
CA TRP A 201 15.11 -6.21 -10.86
C TRP A 201 15.01 -5.68 -12.29
N THR A 202 15.63 -4.53 -12.57
CA THR A 202 15.64 -3.91 -13.91
C THR A 202 16.28 -4.81 -14.95
N THR A 203 17.37 -5.48 -14.61
CA THR A 203 18.08 -6.41 -15.50
C THR A 203 17.27 -7.70 -15.70
N LEU A 204 16.73 -8.27 -14.62
CA LEU A 204 15.84 -9.44 -14.72
C LEU A 204 14.61 -9.15 -15.56
N ALA A 205 13.99 -7.98 -15.37
CA ALA A 205 12.83 -7.57 -16.15
C ALA A 205 13.14 -7.34 -17.64
N ALA A 206 14.34 -6.84 -17.96
CA ALA A 206 14.79 -6.65 -19.34
C ALA A 206 15.05 -7.98 -20.08
N HIS A 207 15.52 -9.01 -19.36
CA HIS A 207 15.82 -10.33 -19.93
C HIS A 207 14.77 -11.40 -19.59
N ALA A 208 13.59 -10.98 -19.12
CA ALA A 208 12.57 -11.89 -18.63
C ALA A 208 12.11 -12.94 -19.65
N THR A 209 12.10 -12.60 -20.95
CA THR A 209 11.74 -13.54 -22.05
C THR A 209 12.75 -14.66 -22.26
N SER A 210 13.98 -14.52 -21.76
CA SER A 210 15.04 -15.51 -21.85
C SER A 210 15.14 -16.41 -20.61
N LEU A 211 14.39 -16.09 -19.54
CA LEU A 211 14.39 -16.86 -18.31
C LEU A 211 13.75 -18.24 -18.51
N ASP A 212 14.23 -19.26 -17.76
CA ASP A 212 13.57 -20.55 -17.71
C ASP A 212 12.14 -20.43 -17.20
N PRO A 213 11.14 -20.87 -17.98
CA PRO A 213 9.73 -20.70 -17.61
C PRO A 213 9.33 -21.42 -16.33
N MET A 214 9.94 -22.59 -16.04
CA MET A 214 9.58 -23.38 -14.85
C MET A 214 10.12 -22.71 -13.59
N LEU A 215 11.37 -22.27 -13.61
CA LEU A 215 11.97 -21.52 -12.50
C LEU A 215 11.26 -20.20 -12.26
N ALA A 216 10.84 -19.48 -13.32
CA ALA A 216 10.06 -18.26 -13.21
C ALA A 216 8.70 -18.49 -12.53
N LYS A 217 7.99 -19.57 -12.90
CA LYS A 217 6.72 -19.98 -12.25
C LYS A 217 6.92 -20.33 -10.78
N LEU A 218 7.91 -21.16 -10.46
CA LEU A 218 8.21 -21.57 -9.07
C LEU A 218 8.60 -20.36 -8.22
N SER A 219 9.48 -19.50 -8.73
CA SER A 219 9.85 -18.24 -8.06
C SER A 219 8.62 -17.42 -7.71
N PHE A 220 7.71 -17.21 -8.67
CA PHE A 220 6.50 -16.42 -8.44
C PHE A 220 5.57 -17.05 -7.41
N VAL A 221 5.38 -18.37 -7.41
CA VAL A 221 4.58 -19.07 -6.39
C VAL A 221 5.12 -18.82 -4.99
N PHE A 222 6.44 -18.98 -4.79
CA PHE A 222 7.06 -18.78 -3.48
C PHE A 222 7.07 -17.30 -3.06
N VAL A 223 7.27 -16.39 -4.00
CA VAL A 223 7.15 -14.94 -3.77
C VAL A 223 5.72 -14.58 -3.37
N LEU A 224 4.72 -15.10 -4.08
CA LEU A 224 3.31 -14.81 -3.81
C LEU A 224 2.87 -15.35 -2.44
N ILE A 225 3.29 -16.55 -2.05
CA ILE A 225 3.06 -17.11 -0.71
C ILE A 225 3.78 -16.26 0.34
N GLY A 226 5.06 -15.97 0.14
CA GLY A 226 5.89 -15.28 1.09
C GLY A 226 5.46 -13.84 1.35
N PHE A 227 5.46 -13.02 0.31
CA PHE A 227 5.04 -11.62 0.44
C PHE A 227 3.51 -11.48 0.56
N GLY A 228 2.73 -12.46 0.08
CA GLY A 228 1.30 -12.57 0.33
C GLY A 228 0.97 -12.71 1.82
N THR A 229 1.79 -13.47 2.58
CA THR A 229 1.70 -13.52 4.05
C THR A 229 1.84 -12.12 4.63
N LYS A 230 2.83 -11.36 4.19
CA LYS A 230 3.07 -9.99 4.67
C LYS A 230 2.02 -9.00 4.18
N ALA A 231 1.49 -9.16 2.97
CA ALA A 231 0.38 -8.37 2.44
C ALA A 231 -0.96 -8.68 3.12
N GLY A 232 -1.06 -9.80 3.84
CA GLY A 232 -2.28 -10.23 4.52
C GLY A 232 -3.26 -10.97 3.62
N LEU A 233 -2.81 -11.61 2.54
CA LEU A 233 -3.65 -12.45 1.69
C LEU A 233 -4.01 -13.76 2.39
N PHE A 234 -5.24 -14.23 2.18
CA PHE A 234 -5.66 -15.55 2.64
C PHE A 234 -4.85 -16.66 1.91
N PRO A 235 -4.44 -17.74 2.61
CA PRO A 235 -4.75 -18.12 4.00
C PRO A 235 -3.78 -17.55 5.05
N MET A 236 -2.75 -16.82 4.67
CA MET A 236 -1.65 -16.44 5.56
C MET A 236 -1.90 -15.15 6.37
N HIS A 237 -3.15 -14.70 6.48
CA HIS A 237 -3.57 -13.41 7.07
C HIS A 237 -3.71 -13.40 8.61
N ALA A 238 -3.55 -14.54 9.28
CA ALA A 238 -3.97 -14.74 10.68
C ALA A 238 -3.30 -13.79 11.70
N TRP A 239 -2.11 -13.27 11.39
CA TRP A 239 -1.39 -12.31 12.25
C TRP A 239 -2.04 -10.89 12.26
N LEU A 240 -2.71 -10.54 11.17
CA LEU A 240 -3.09 -9.16 10.89
C LEU A 240 -4.16 -8.60 11.85
N PRO A 241 -5.25 -9.32 12.18
CA PRO A 241 -6.25 -8.82 13.12
C PRO A 241 -5.71 -8.58 14.53
N ASP A 242 -4.84 -9.46 15.03
CA ASP A 242 -4.24 -9.35 16.37
C ASP A 242 -3.24 -8.18 16.43
N ALA A 243 -2.32 -8.09 15.46
CA ALA A 243 -1.36 -7.00 15.39
C ALA A 243 -2.02 -5.62 15.30
N HIS A 244 -3.08 -5.48 14.48
CA HIS A 244 -3.79 -4.22 14.35
C HIS A 244 -4.60 -3.84 15.59
N SER A 245 -5.21 -4.82 16.25
CA SER A 245 -6.03 -4.54 17.43
C SER A 245 -5.16 -4.09 18.63
N GLU A 246 -3.96 -4.63 18.78
CA GLU A 246 -3.07 -4.37 19.90
C GLU A 246 -2.11 -3.18 19.70
N ALA A 247 -1.70 -2.90 18.47
CA ALA A 247 -0.82 -1.76 18.19
C ALA A 247 -1.46 -0.40 18.53
N PRO A 248 -0.70 0.65 18.88
CA PRO A 248 -1.21 2.02 18.92
C PRO A 248 -1.93 2.39 17.61
N SER A 249 -3.03 3.13 17.68
CA SER A 249 -3.87 3.41 16.51
C SER A 249 -3.13 4.06 15.33
N PRO A 250 -2.19 5.02 15.52
CA PRO A 250 -1.38 5.53 14.41
C PRO A 250 -0.49 4.46 13.77
N ILE A 251 -0.03 3.47 14.54
CA ILE A 251 0.73 2.33 13.99
C ILE A 251 -0.20 1.39 13.21
N SER A 252 -1.40 1.11 13.72
CA SER A 252 -2.41 0.34 12.96
C SER A 252 -2.76 1.03 11.64
N ALA A 253 -2.81 2.37 11.60
CA ALA A 253 -3.00 3.14 10.38
C ALA A 253 -1.85 2.95 9.38
N LEU A 254 -0.59 2.95 9.83
CA LEU A 254 0.59 2.67 8.98
C LEU A 254 0.65 1.22 8.52
N LEU A 255 0.39 0.26 9.42
CA LEU A 255 0.38 -1.15 9.08
C LEU A 255 -0.63 -1.42 7.96
N SER A 256 -1.88 -0.97 8.13
CA SER A 256 -2.93 -1.17 7.13
C SER A 256 -2.76 -0.28 5.89
N GLY A 257 -2.45 1.00 6.10
CA GLY A 257 -2.36 2.00 5.02
C GLY A 257 -1.12 1.84 4.15
N VAL A 258 0.01 1.36 4.67
CA VAL A 258 1.30 1.41 4.00
C VAL A 258 2.00 0.06 3.95
N LEU A 259 2.21 -0.61 5.10
CA LEU A 259 3.03 -1.82 5.17
C LEU A 259 2.56 -2.92 4.21
N LEU A 260 1.25 -3.24 4.22
CA LEU A 260 0.68 -4.27 3.35
C LEU A 260 0.97 -4.00 1.88
N LYS A 261 1.01 -2.71 1.50
CA LYS A 261 1.29 -2.27 0.13
C LYS A 261 2.77 -2.41 -0.23
N CYS A 262 3.70 -2.25 0.71
CA CYS A 262 5.12 -2.50 0.44
C CYS A 262 5.36 -3.97 0.04
N ALA A 263 4.71 -4.92 0.71
CA ALA A 263 4.77 -6.33 0.31
C ALA A 263 4.08 -6.56 -1.05
N LEU A 264 2.96 -5.90 -1.28
CA LEU A 264 2.24 -5.97 -2.55
C LEU A 264 3.08 -5.42 -3.71
N LEU A 265 3.83 -4.33 -3.51
CA LEU A 265 4.77 -3.80 -4.50
C LEU A 265 5.78 -4.87 -4.95
N VAL A 266 6.36 -5.61 -4.00
CA VAL A 266 7.30 -6.68 -4.34
C VAL A 266 6.61 -7.77 -5.14
N ILE A 267 5.38 -8.18 -4.77
CA ILE A 267 4.59 -9.13 -5.57
C ILE A 267 4.38 -8.59 -6.99
N ILE A 268 4.02 -7.31 -7.16
CA ILE A 268 3.82 -6.69 -8.48
C ILE A 268 5.12 -6.67 -9.29
N ARG A 269 6.28 -6.43 -8.67
CA ARG A 269 7.59 -6.48 -9.32
C ARG A 269 7.89 -7.87 -9.91
N TYR A 270 7.64 -8.94 -9.15
CA TYR A 270 7.81 -10.31 -9.63
C TYR A 270 6.70 -10.73 -10.60
N TYR A 271 5.48 -10.26 -10.41
CA TYR A 271 4.38 -10.44 -11.35
C TYR A 271 4.76 -9.92 -12.75
N ALA A 272 5.34 -8.70 -12.84
CA ALA A 272 5.79 -8.12 -14.09
C ALA A 272 6.89 -8.95 -14.79
N ILE A 273 7.85 -9.51 -14.04
CA ILE A 273 8.85 -10.44 -14.59
C ILE A 273 8.17 -11.72 -15.11
N THR A 274 7.28 -12.30 -14.30
CA THR A 274 6.65 -13.59 -14.62
C THR A 274 5.73 -13.48 -15.85
N VAL A 275 4.94 -12.37 -15.95
CA VAL A 275 4.12 -12.11 -17.15
C VAL A 275 4.97 -12.07 -18.41
N ARG A 276 6.16 -11.47 -18.37
CA ARG A 276 7.08 -11.41 -19.51
C ARG A 276 7.71 -12.76 -19.83
N ALA A 277 8.02 -13.56 -18.80
CA ALA A 277 8.70 -14.84 -18.96
C ALA A 277 7.77 -15.95 -19.46
N VAL A 278 6.53 -16.02 -18.97
CA VAL A 278 5.62 -17.18 -19.20
C VAL A 278 4.24 -16.80 -19.72
N GLY A 279 4.01 -15.53 -19.98
CA GLY A 279 2.68 -15.02 -20.34
C GLY A 279 1.81 -14.67 -19.12
N PRO A 280 0.68 -13.97 -19.33
CA PRO A 280 -0.14 -13.42 -18.25
C PRO A 280 -1.00 -14.45 -17.52
N GLU A 281 -1.41 -15.55 -18.18
CA GLU A 281 -2.43 -16.47 -17.67
C GLU A 281 -2.08 -17.06 -16.31
N PHE A 282 -0.85 -17.54 -16.15
CA PHE A 282 -0.42 -18.22 -14.92
C PHE A 282 -0.37 -17.27 -13.71
N PRO A 283 0.34 -16.12 -13.73
CA PRO A 283 0.39 -15.23 -12.58
C PRO A 283 -0.95 -14.54 -12.31
N GLN A 284 -1.73 -14.23 -13.33
CA GLN A 284 -3.08 -13.67 -13.18
C GLN A 284 -4.00 -14.63 -12.43
N LEU A 285 -4.04 -15.90 -12.83
CA LEU A 285 -4.87 -16.92 -12.18
C LEU A 285 -4.55 -17.07 -10.70
N LEU A 286 -3.27 -17.13 -10.33
CA LEU A 286 -2.87 -17.30 -8.93
C LEU A 286 -3.27 -16.09 -8.06
N VAL A 287 -3.01 -14.89 -8.56
CA VAL A 287 -3.36 -13.65 -7.84
C VAL A 287 -4.88 -13.49 -7.75
N LEU A 288 -5.62 -13.86 -8.80
CA LEU A 288 -7.07 -13.83 -8.83
C LEU A 288 -7.69 -14.78 -7.79
N ILE A 289 -7.17 -16.01 -7.69
CA ILE A 289 -7.63 -17.01 -6.71
C ILE A 289 -7.39 -16.49 -5.28
N LEU A 290 -6.16 -16.08 -4.95
CA LEU A 290 -5.86 -15.62 -3.59
C LEU A 290 -6.62 -14.34 -3.23
N GLY A 291 -6.77 -13.42 -4.19
CA GLY A 291 -7.55 -12.21 -4.01
C GLY A 291 -9.02 -12.50 -3.72
N SER A 292 -9.64 -13.37 -4.52
CA SER A 292 -11.04 -13.78 -4.35
C SER A 292 -11.29 -14.50 -3.03
N LEU A 293 -10.41 -15.43 -2.66
CA LEU A 293 -10.49 -16.13 -1.38
C LEU A 293 -10.33 -15.15 -0.20
N SER A 294 -9.48 -14.13 -0.34
CA SER A 294 -9.33 -13.11 0.70
C SER A 294 -10.62 -12.32 0.92
N ILE A 295 -11.34 -11.95 -0.14
CA ILE A 295 -12.64 -11.27 -0.06
C ILE A 295 -13.67 -12.19 0.60
N ILE A 296 -13.81 -13.44 0.12
CA ILE A 296 -14.82 -14.40 0.58
C ILE A 296 -14.67 -14.70 2.08
N VAL A 297 -13.42 -14.83 2.56
CA VAL A 297 -13.17 -15.17 3.96
C VAL A 297 -13.23 -13.94 4.87
N ALA A 298 -12.69 -12.80 4.41
CA ALA A 298 -12.58 -11.62 5.26
C ALA A 298 -13.95 -10.98 5.55
N ALA A 299 -14.88 -10.93 4.60
CA ALA A 299 -16.16 -10.25 4.75
C ALA A 299 -17.05 -10.82 5.89
N PRO A 300 -17.30 -12.15 5.99
CA PRO A 300 -18.01 -12.72 7.13
C PRO A 300 -17.30 -12.52 8.46
N LEU A 301 -15.97 -12.67 8.48
CA LEU A 301 -15.16 -12.45 9.68
C LEU A 301 -15.20 -10.99 10.12
N PHE A 302 -15.20 -10.04 9.19
CA PHE A 302 -15.43 -8.62 9.46
C PHE A 302 -16.79 -8.40 10.14
N PHE A 303 -17.87 -8.98 9.62
CA PHE A 303 -19.22 -8.73 10.09
C PHE A 303 -19.42 -9.14 11.57
N ILE A 304 -18.87 -10.27 11.98
CA ILE A 304 -19.05 -10.82 13.33
C ILE A 304 -18.17 -10.16 14.40
N GLN A 305 -17.13 -9.39 14.02
CA GLN A 305 -16.22 -8.77 15.00
C GLN A 305 -16.91 -7.68 15.82
N GLN A 306 -16.62 -7.66 17.13
CA GLN A 306 -17.06 -6.63 18.07
C GLN A 306 -15.96 -5.66 18.49
N ASP A 307 -14.70 -5.99 18.26
CA ASP A 307 -13.55 -5.08 18.43
C ASP A 307 -13.42 -4.19 17.18
N LEU A 308 -13.51 -2.87 17.35
CA LEU A 308 -13.47 -1.89 16.25
C LEU A 308 -12.19 -2.02 15.41
N LYS A 309 -11.01 -2.11 16.05
CA LYS A 309 -9.73 -2.18 15.34
C LYS A 309 -9.55 -3.53 14.63
N ARG A 310 -9.98 -4.60 15.25
CA ARG A 310 -9.99 -5.95 14.68
C ARG A 310 -10.93 -6.05 13.48
N LYS A 311 -12.11 -5.44 13.59
CA LYS A 311 -13.06 -5.28 12.50
C LYS A 311 -12.43 -4.53 11.32
N LEU A 312 -11.79 -3.39 11.57
CA LEU A 312 -11.07 -2.64 10.54
C LEU A 312 -9.89 -3.44 9.93
N ALA A 313 -9.26 -4.33 10.69
CA ALA A 313 -8.21 -5.20 10.18
C ALA A 313 -8.72 -6.21 9.15
N TYR A 314 -9.86 -6.86 9.40
CA TYR A 314 -10.48 -7.78 8.42
C TYR A 314 -10.88 -7.09 7.13
N SER A 315 -11.42 -5.86 7.19
CA SER A 315 -11.67 -5.12 5.94
C SER A 315 -10.40 -4.73 5.19
N SER A 316 -9.21 -4.71 5.86
CA SER A 316 -7.95 -4.54 5.12
C SER A 316 -7.59 -5.79 4.30
N ILE A 317 -7.84 -7.00 4.84
CA ILE A 317 -7.65 -8.26 4.12
C ILE A 317 -8.53 -8.30 2.87
N GLU A 318 -9.79 -7.90 3.01
CA GLU A 318 -10.76 -7.82 1.92
C GLU A 318 -10.30 -6.86 0.80
N HIS A 319 -9.92 -5.64 1.15
CA HIS A 319 -9.48 -4.65 0.16
C HIS A 319 -8.12 -4.99 -0.48
N ILE A 320 -7.20 -5.62 0.25
CA ILE A 320 -5.98 -6.19 -0.35
C ILE A 320 -6.37 -7.32 -1.33
N GLY A 321 -7.36 -8.12 -0.98
CA GLY A 321 -7.95 -9.10 -1.88
C GLY A 321 -8.50 -8.47 -3.16
N LEU A 322 -9.19 -7.33 -3.05
CA LEU A 322 -9.70 -6.60 -4.22
C LEU A 322 -8.58 -6.03 -5.10
N ILE A 323 -7.49 -5.50 -4.51
CA ILE A 323 -6.32 -5.09 -5.28
C ILE A 323 -5.73 -6.30 -6.03
N ALA A 324 -5.63 -7.45 -5.36
CA ALA A 324 -5.16 -8.68 -5.99
C ALA A 324 -6.10 -9.12 -7.12
N VAL A 325 -7.41 -9.06 -6.93
CA VAL A 325 -8.39 -9.33 -8.00
C VAL A 325 -8.15 -8.39 -9.20
N GLY A 326 -8.01 -7.08 -8.98
CA GLY A 326 -7.73 -6.12 -10.05
C GLY A 326 -6.45 -6.43 -10.82
N LEU A 327 -5.37 -6.84 -10.14
CA LEU A 327 -4.13 -7.31 -10.76
C LEU A 327 -4.33 -8.62 -11.54
N GLY A 328 -5.11 -9.56 -10.97
CA GLY A 328 -5.41 -10.86 -11.59
C GLY A 328 -6.34 -10.76 -12.80
N LEU A 329 -7.23 -9.77 -12.84
CA LEU A 329 -8.02 -9.46 -14.05
C LEU A 329 -7.12 -9.00 -15.20
N GLY A 330 -5.97 -8.41 -14.89
CA GLY A 330 -5.02 -7.93 -15.88
C GLY A 330 -5.54 -6.75 -16.69
N GLY A 331 -4.89 -6.49 -17.82
CA GLY A 331 -5.21 -5.40 -18.71
C GLY A 331 -5.00 -4.00 -18.09
N PRO A 332 -5.00 -2.94 -18.93
CA PRO A 332 -4.72 -1.59 -18.44
C PRO A 332 -5.73 -1.08 -17.41
N LEU A 333 -7.01 -1.41 -17.58
CA LEU A 333 -8.05 -0.97 -16.64
C LEU A 333 -7.96 -1.73 -15.29
N GLY A 334 -7.76 -3.06 -15.31
CA GLY A 334 -7.67 -3.87 -14.09
C GLY A 334 -6.46 -3.50 -13.23
N VAL A 335 -5.27 -3.44 -13.84
CA VAL A 335 -4.02 -3.07 -13.15
C VAL A 335 -4.06 -1.62 -12.69
N GLY A 336 -4.50 -0.69 -13.55
CA GLY A 336 -4.59 0.73 -13.20
C GLY A 336 -5.58 1.00 -12.07
N ALA A 337 -6.75 0.33 -12.08
CA ALA A 337 -7.73 0.41 -11.01
C ALA A 337 -7.21 -0.20 -9.69
N ALA A 338 -6.44 -1.30 -9.74
CA ALA A 338 -5.79 -1.89 -8.57
C ALA A 338 -4.76 -0.94 -7.93
N LEU A 339 -3.95 -0.25 -8.75
CA LEU A 339 -3.00 0.76 -8.29
C LEU A 339 -3.71 1.98 -7.70
N LEU A 340 -4.80 2.46 -8.33
CA LEU A 340 -5.65 3.52 -7.77
C LEU A 340 -6.25 3.08 -6.42
N HIS A 341 -6.76 1.84 -6.34
CA HIS A 341 -7.33 1.31 -5.11
C HIS A 341 -6.28 1.21 -3.99
N THR A 342 -5.02 0.95 -4.33
CA THR A 342 -3.89 1.00 -3.39
C THR A 342 -3.77 2.36 -2.70
N ILE A 343 -3.87 3.45 -3.45
CA ILE A 343 -3.84 4.83 -2.91
C ILE A 343 -5.10 5.10 -2.08
N ASN A 344 -6.27 4.84 -2.66
CA ASN A 344 -7.57 5.15 -2.06
C ASN A 344 -7.80 4.43 -0.73
N HIS A 345 -7.51 3.14 -0.70
CA HIS A 345 -7.59 2.32 0.51
C HIS A 345 -6.60 2.80 1.57
N SER A 346 -5.39 3.23 1.19
CA SER A 346 -4.40 3.73 2.15
C SER A 346 -4.88 4.97 2.88
N LEU A 347 -5.48 5.93 2.18
CA LEU A 347 -6.04 7.15 2.75
C LEU A 347 -7.25 6.87 3.65
N ALA A 348 -8.20 6.06 3.17
CA ALA A 348 -9.40 5.69 3.93
C ALA A 348 -9.07 4.91 5.21
N LYS A 349 -8.11 3.98 5.14
CA LYS A 349 -7.65 3.22 6.31
C LYS A 349 -6.91 4.07 7.33
N ALA A 350 -6.07 4.99 6.88
CA ALA A 350 -5.40 5.92 7.80
C ALA A 350 -6.45 6.76 8.57
N LEU A 351 -7.47 7.28 7.87
CA LEU A 351 -8.57 8.02 8.49
C LEU A 351 -9.32 7.17 9.52
N LEU A 352 -9.68 5.93 9.17
CA LEU A 352 -10.46 5.04 10.03
C LEU A 352 -9.70 4.57 11.27
N PHE A 353 -8.42 4.18 11.14
CA PHE A 353 -7.64 3.77 12.30
C PHE A 353 -7.30 4.95 13.22
N CYS A 354 -7.09 6.16 12.68
CA CYS A 354 -7.02 7.37 13.49
C CYS A 354 -8.36 7.65 14.19
N GLY A 355 -9.49 7.45 13.50
CA GLY A 355 -10.82 7.53 14.11
C GLY A 355 -11.04 6.53 15.24
N ALA A 356 -10.59 5.28 15.06
CA ALA A 356 -10.60 4.28 16.13
C ALA A 356 -9.71 4.70 17.31
N GLY A 357 -8.61 5.41 17.05
CA GLY A 357 -7.78 6.01 18.10
C GLY A 357 -8.52 7.09 18.90
N ASN A 358 -9.27 7.97 18.21
CA ASN A 358 -10.10 8.96 18.90
C ASN A 358 -11.19 8.30 19.76
N VAL A 359 -11.78 7.19 19.28
CA VAL A 359 -12.70 6.38 20.09
C VAL A 359 -12.01 5.87 21.36
N MET A 360 -10.82 5.31 21.23
CA MET A 360 -10.06 4.80 22.39
C MET A 360 -9.69 5.91 23.37
N MET A 361 -9.22 7.07 22.90
CA MET A 361 -8.92 8.23 23.76
C MET A 361 -10.17 8.74 24.49
N LYS A 362 -11.36 8.62 23.89
CA LYS A 362 -12.60 9.15 24.46
C LYS A 362 -13.35 8.15 25.34
N PHE A 363 -13.46 6.90 24.89
CA PHE A 363 -14.25 5.85 25.58
C PHE A 363 -13.37 4.89 26.41
N GLY A 364 -12.05 4.91 26.25
CA GLY A 364 -11.13 3.97 26.92
C GLY A 364 -11.28 2.52 26.46
N THR A 365 -12.11 2.25 25.44
CA THR A 365 -12.39 0.91 24.92
C THR A 365 -12.57 0.92 23.41
N ARG A 366 -12.34 -0.24 22.79
CA ARG A 366 -12.57 -0.51 21.36
C ARG A 366 -13.75 -1.46 21.12
N ASP A 367 -14.43 -1.90 22.19
CA ASP A 367 -15.61 -2.74 22.10
C ASP A 367 -16.81 -1.96 21.56
N LEU A 368 -17.35 -2.39 20.41
CA LEU A 368 -18.47 -1.74 19.73
C LEU A 368 -19.78 -1.82 20.52
N GLY A 369 -19.91 -2.80 21.44
CA GLY A 369 -21.05 -2.90 22.35
C GLY A 369 -21.11 -1.73 23.33
N SER A 370 -19.93 -1.25 23.75
CA SER A 370 -19.75 -0.19 24.73
C SER A 370 -19.63 1.20 24.10
N VAL A 371 -19.16 1.31 22.85
CA VAL A 371 -18.99 2.59 22.13
C VAL A 371 -20.32 2.97 21.47
N LYS A 372 -21.03 3.98 22.02
CA LYS A 372 -22.32 4.45 21.50
C LYS A 372 -22.43 5.97 21.55
N GLY A 373 -23.03 6.55 20.52
CA GLY A 373 -23.34 7.99 20.49
C GLY A 373 -22.13 8.90 20.37
N LEU A 374 -21.07 8.46 19.66
CA LEU A 374 -19.85 9.24 19.45
C LEU A 374 -20.15 10.64 18.88
N MET A 375 -21.15 10.78 17.99
CA MET A 375 -21.56 12.06 17.42
C MET A 375 -22.03 13.07 18.47
N ARG A 376 -22.58 12.59 19.59
CA ARG A 376 -23.03 13.48 20.70
C ARG A 376 -21.90 13.80 21.66
N VAL A 377 -21.00 12.84 21.90
CA VAL A 377 -19.93 12.93 22.88
C VAL A 377 -18.71 13.68 22.31
N ALA A 378 -18.36 13.40 21.05
CA ALA A 378 -17.25 14.00 20.32
C ALA A 378 -17.63 14.19 18.83
N PRO A 379 -18.37 15.28 18.51
CA PRO A 379 -19.02 15.43 17.21
C PRO A 379 -18.06 15.46 16.02
N VAL A 380 -16.91 16.09 16.14
CA VAL A 380 -15.92 16.14 15.03
C VAL A 380 -15.30 14.77 14.80
N SER A 381 -14.90 14.08 15.87
CA SER A 381 -14.39 12.70 15.78
C SER A 381 -15.47 11.74 15.24
N GLY A 382 -16.73 11.92 15.63
CA GLY A 382 -17.88 11.16 15.13
C GLY A 382 -18.09 11.36 13.63
N LEU A 383 -18.06 12.61 13.16
CA LEU A 383 -18.18 12.94 11.74
C LEU A 383 -17.03 12.35 10.91
N LEU A 384 -15.79 12.46 11.38
CA LEU A 384 -14.62 11.94 10.69
C LEU A 384 -14.63 10.42 10.61
N LEU A 385 -15.03 9.72 11.69
CA LEU A 385 -15.16 8.25 11.69
C LEU A 385 -16.30 7.80 10.76
N MET A 386 -17.44 8.49 10.80
CA MET A 386 -18.58 8.22 9.91
C MET A 386 -18.19 8.40 8.44
N ALA A 387 -17.55 9.52 8.09
CA ALA A 387 -17.11 9.77 6.73
C ALA A 387 -16.08 8.73 6.27
N GLY A 388 -15.14 8.31 7.13
CA GLY A 388 -14.19 7.23 6.85
C GLY A 388 -14.89 5.88 6.63
N ALA A 389 -15.93 5.56 7.43
CA ALA A 389 -16.70 4.33 7.28
C ALA A 389 -17.49 4.32 5.96
N LEU A 390 -18.13 5.43 5.60
CA LEU A 390 -18.82 5.58 4.32
C LEU A 390 -17.85 5.54 3.13
N ALA A 391 -16.67 6.15 3.28
CA ALA A 391 -15.63 6.10 2.27
C ALA A 391 -15.16 4.66 2.00
N LEU A 392 -14.91 3.88 3.07
CA LEU A 392 -14.50 2.49 2.94
C LEU A 392 -15.64 1.58 2.46
N ALA A 393 -16.89 1.94 2.71
CA ALA A 393 -18.06 1.23 2.20
C ALA A 393 -18.36 1.51 0.72
N GLY A 394 -17.49 2.24 0.03
CA GLY A 394 -17.66 2.54 -1.39
C GLY A 394 -18.83 3.48 -1.70
N PHE A 395 -19.16 4.44 -0.82
CA PHE A 395 -20.19 5.43 -1.12
C PHE A 395 -19.62 6.63 -1.88
N PRO A 396 -20.29 7.11 -2.96
CA PRO A 396 -19.97 8.40 -3.54
C PRO A 396 -20.24 9.55 -2.52
N PRO A 397 -19.48 10.62 -2.47
CA PRO A 397 -18.40 11.04 -3.40
C PRO A 397 -16.99 10.63 -2.95
N PHE A 398 -16.83 9.59 -2.16
CA PHE A 398 -15.53 9.19 -1.62
C PHE A 398 -14.70 8.37 -2.62
N ASN A 399 -13.39 8.41 -2.44
CA ASN A 399 -12.39 7.87 -3.37
C ASN A 399 -12.45 6.35 -3.58
N VAL A 400 -12.78 5.57 -2.54
CA VAL A 400 -12.79 4.10 -2.62
C VAL A 400 -13.82 3.63 -3.65
N PHE A 401 -14.99 4.28 -3.73
CA PHE A 401 -16.01 4.01 -4.75
C PHE A 401 -15.43 4.01 -6.17
N VAL A 402 -14.63 5.02 -6.51
CA VAL A 402 -14.08 5.16 -7.87
C VAL A 402 -13.25 3.93 -8.26
N SER A 403 -12.35 3.51 -7.39
CA SER A 403 -11.47 2.39 -7.69
C SER A 403 -12.17 1.03 -7.63
N GLU A 404 -13.12 0.83 -6.72
CA GLU A 404 -13.98 -0.36 -6.69
C GLU A 404 -14.79 -0.48 -7.98
N PHE A 405 -15.49 0.59 -8.35
CA PHE A 405 -16.27 0.64 -9.57
C PHE A 405 -15.42 0.29 -10.82
N LEU A 406 -14.22 0.85 -10.93
CA LEU A 406 -13.33 0.56 -12.05
C LEU A 406 -12.85 -0.90 -12.08
N ILE A 407 -12.57 -1.53 -10.91
CA ILE A 407 -12.21 -2.96 -10.83
C ILE A 407 -13.41 -3.82 -11.27
N PHE A 408 -14.62 -3.51 -10.80
CA PHE A 408 -15.83 -4.23 -11.22
C PHE A 408 -16.08 -4.11 -12.74
N VAL A 409 -15.93 -2.91 -13.30
CA VAL A 409 -16.05 -2.69 -14.75
C VAL A 409 -14.96 -3.48 -15.50
N ALA A 410 -13.72 -3.52 -15.00
CA ALA A 410 -12.66 -4.31 -15.59
C ALA A 410 -13.00 -5.81 -15.62
N GLY A 411 -13.51 -6.34 -14.50
CA GLY A 411 -13.91 -7.74 -14.39
C GLY A 411 -15.06 -8.11 -15.33
N LEU A 412 -16.08 -7.25 -15.45
CA LEU A 412 -17.19 -7.46 -16.36
C LEU A 412 -16.73 -7.42 -17.83
N LYS A 413 -15.85 -6.46 -18.19
CA LYS A 413 -15.27 -6.37 -19.55
C LYS A 413 -14.37 -7.57 -19.89
N ALA A 414 -13.69 -8.14 -18.90
CA ALA A 414 -12.86 -9.34 -19.06
C ALA A 414 -13.68 -10.64 -19.06
N GLY A 415 -15.01 -10.59 -18.93
CA GLY A 415 -15.89 -11.75 -18.97
C GLY A 415 -16.04 -12.51 -17.63
N TYR A 416 -15.48 -12.00 -16.54
CA TYR A 416 -15.54 -12.63 -15.21
C TYR A 416 -16.84 -12.30 -14.46
N PHE A 417 -18.00 -12.42 -15.13
CA PHE A 417 -19.31 -12.05 -14.57
C PHE A 417 -19.60 -12.70 -13.22
N TRP A 418 -19.46 -14.02 -13.14
CA TRP A 418 -19.76 -14.77 -11.91
C TRP A 418 -18.82 -14.40 -10.74
N LEU A 419 -17.55 -14.16 -11.03
CA LEU A 419 -16.60 -13.70 -10.03
C LEU A 419 -16.99 -12.33 -9.48
N MET A 420 -17.34 -11.39 -10.36
CA MET A 420 -17.78 -10.05 -9.95
C MET A 420 -19.07 -10.11 -9.13
N LEU A 421 -20.00 -10.99 -9.48
CA LEU A 421 -21.22 -11.20 -8.70
C LEU A 421 -20.91 -11.72 -7.29
N VAL A 422 -20.02 -12.70 -7.16
CA VAL A 422 -19.56 -13.22 -5.86
C VAL A 422 -18.86 -12.11 -5.05
N CYS A 423 -17.94 -11.37 -5.64
CA CYS A 423 -17.29 -10.24 -4.97
C CYS A 423 -18.30 -9.21 -4.48
N ALA A 424 -19.28 -8.82 -5.32
CA ALA A 424 -20.33 -7.87 -4.95
C ALA A 424 -21.15 -8.35 -3.75
N LEU A 425 -21.48 -9.65 -3.70
CA LEU A 425 -22.21 -10.25 -2.59
C LEU A 425 -21.42 -10.11 -1.27
N PHE A 426 -20.13 -10.45 -1.27
CA PHE A 426 -19.30 -10.35 -0.06
C PHE A 426 -19.04 -8.89 0.34
N PHE A 427 -18.83 -7.99 -0.62
CA PHE A 427 -18.75 -6.54 -0.34
C PHE A 427 -20.03 -6.00 0.31
N THR A 428 -21.21 -6.50 -0.08
CA THR A 428 -22.48 -6.11 0.57
C THR A 428 -22.49 -6.45 2.06
N ILE A 429 -21.88 -7.58 2.47
CA ILE A 429 -21.74 -7.97 3.89
C ILE A 429 -20.86 -6.94 4.62
N THR A 430 -19.74 -6.53 4.01
CA THR A 430 -18.84 -5.52 4.60
C THR A 430 -19.49 -4.15 4.70
N VAL A 431 -20.22 -3.72 3.67
CA VAL A 431 -21.02 -2.49 3.69
C VAL A 431 -22.03 -2.52 4.86
N ALA A 432 -22.76 -3.62 5.03
CA ALA A 432 -23.69 -3.77 6.15
C ALA A 432 -22.99 -3.65 7.51
N GLY A 433 -21.81 -4.24 7.66
CA GLY A 433 -21.02 -4.13 8.89
C GLY A 433 -20.45 -2.73 9.14
N LEU A 434 -20.09 -1.96 8.10
CA LEU A 434 -19.67 -0.55 8.22
C LEU A 434 -20.86 0.35 8.59
N ILE A 435 -22.02 0.15 7.97
CA ILE A 435 -23.26 0.85 8.34
C ILE A 435 -23.64 0.55 9.80
N GLN A 436 -23.43 -0.68 10.27
CA GLN A 436 -23.65 -1.04 11.68
C GLN A 436 -22.76 -0.23 12.64
N ILE A 437 -21.48 0.02 12.29
CA ILE A 437 -20.58 0.90 13.07
C ILE A 437 -21.17 2.31 13.12
N VAL A 438 -21.61 2.86 11.98
CA VAL A 438 -22.20 4.20 11.90
C VAL A 438 -23.49 4.28 12.73
N ALA A 439 -24.41 3.34 12.53
CA ALA A 439 -25.71 3.37 13.18
C ALA A 439 -25.61 3.18 14.72
N ASN A 440 -24.80 2.21 15.17
CA ASN A 440 -24.76 1.83 16.58
C ASN A 440 -23.75 2.65 17.37
N SER A 441 -22.53 2.84 16.84
CA SER A 441 -21.44 3.46 17.60
C SER A 441 -21.39 4.97 17.40
N VAL A 442 -21.61 5.46 16.17
CA VAL A 442 -21.55 6.90 15.89
C VAL A 442 -22.89 7.58 16.25
N LEU A 443 -24.01 7.08 15.75
CA LEU A 443 -25.34 7.70 15.90
C LEU A 443 -26.14 7.17 17.10
N GLY A 444 -25.69 6.11 17.77
CA GLY A 444 -26.37 5.48 18.89
C GLY A 444 -26.64 6.41 20.10
N LYS A 445 -27.31 5.92 21.10
CA LYS A 445 -27.57 6.69 22.35
C LYS A 445 -26.32 6.75 23.20
N SER A 446 -25.82 7.96 23.50
CA SER A 446 -24.63 8.17 24.36
C SER A 446 -24.92 7.81 25.81
N PRO A 447 -23.95 7.29 26.59
CA PRO A 447 -24.06 7.18 28.04
C PRO A 447 -24.26 8.57 28.66
N ALA A 448 -25.20 8.69 29.61
CA ALA A 448 -25.56 9.96 30.24
C ALA A 448 -24.39 10.58 31.07
N THR A 449 -23.41 9.77 31.48
CA THR A 449 -22.31 10.18 32.36
C THR A 449 -21.07 10.67 31.63
N MET A 450 -21.07 10.65 30.29
CA MET A 450 -19.88 10.98 29.51
C MET A 450 -19.80 12.48 29.21
N ALA A 451 -18.66 13.12 29.58
CA ALA A 451 -18.42 14.51 29.28
C ALA A 451 -18.35 14.76 27.76
N THR A 452 -19.06 15.79 27.27
CA THR A 452 -19.00 16.20 25.87
C THR A 452 -17.69 16.97 25.56
N GLY A 453 -17.19 16.84 24.33
CA GLY A 453 -15.99 17.51 23.83
C GLY A 453 -15.07 16.55 23.09
N ASP A 454 -14.41 17.02 22.04
CA ASP A 454 -13.47 16.27 21.22
C ASP A 454 -12.11 16.07 21.89
N VAL A 455 -11.30 15.19 21.33
CA VAL A 455 -9.95 14.82 21.82
C VAL A 455 -8.87 15.90 21.62
N GLY A 456 -9.27 17.11 21.20
CA GLY A 456 -8.38 18.22 20.91
C GLY A 456 -8.00 18.32 19.42
N TRP A 457 -7.44 19.48 19.04
CA TRP A 457 -7.20 19.81 17.62
C TRP A 457 -6.07 18.97 16.97
N ARG A 458 -5.06 18.53 17.76
CA ARG A 458 -3.88 17.83 17.24
C ARG A 458 -4.21 16.49 16.56
N PRO A 459 -5.04 15.61 17.12
CA PRO A 459 -5.51 14.41 16.42
C PRO A 459 -6.50 14.71 15.29
N ILE A 460 -7.31 15.78 15.43
CA ILE A 460 -8.38 16.10 14.47
C ILE A 460 -7.80 16.65 13.16
N LEU A 461 -6.80 17.53 13.20
CA LEU A 461 -6.25 18.18 12.02
C LEU A 461 -5.73 17.19 10.95
N PRO A 462 -4.87 16.20 11.27
CA PRO A 462 -4.44 15.22 10.26
C PRO A 462 -5.58 14.37 9.73
N MET A 463 -6.59 14.06 10.53
CA MET A 463 -7.78 13.34 10.07
C MET A 463 -8.64 14.19 9.12
N ALA A 464 -8.78 15.49 9.38
CA ALA A 464 -9.48 16.41 8.48
C ALA A 464 -8.76 16.53 7.12
N ILE A 465 -7.42 16.57 7.13
CA ILE A 465 -6.62 16.54 5.89
C ILE A 465 -6.80 15.21 5.16
N LEU A 466 -6.78 14.06 5.87
CA LEU A 466 -7.07 12.74 5.26
C LEU A 466 -8.46 12.72 4.63
N LEU A 467 -9.48 13.24 5.30
CA LEU A 467 -10.83 13.32 4.74
C LEU A 467 -10.88 14.20 3.49
N LEU A 468 -10.19 15.35 3.50
CA LEU A 468 -10.09 16.21 2.33
C LEU A 468 -9.45 15.50 1.13
N LEU A 469 -8.37 14.75 1.36
CA LEU A 469 -7.72 13.95 0.31
C LEU A 469 -8.64 12.83 -0.20
N VAL A 470 -9.37 12.14 0.70
CA VAL A 470 -10.35 11.11 0.35
C VAL A 470 -11.48 11.71 -0.53
N LEU A 471 -11.98 12.88 -0.19
CA LEU A 471 -13.01 13.57 -0.99
C LEU A 471 -12.44 14.06 -2.33
N THR A 472 -11.26 14.69 -2.33
CA THR A 472 -10.63 15.18 -3.56
C THR A 472 -10.42 14.04 -4.55
N MET A 473 -9.84 12.92 -4.11
CA MET A 473 -9.61 11.74 -4.94
C MET A 473 -10.90 11.04 -5.38
N GLY A 474 -12.00 11.24 -4.65
CA GLY A 474 -13.31 10.71 -4.98
C GLY A 474 -14.07 11.57 -5.98
N VAL A 475 -14.00 12.89 -5.86
CA VAL A 475 -14.64 13.81 -6.81
C VAL A 475 -13.89 13.85 -8.13
N ALA A 476 -12.57 13.90 -8.08
CA ALA A 476 -11.73 13.92 -9.27
C ALA A 476 -10.35 13.32 -8.96
N VAL A 477 -9.90 12.37 -9.78
CA VAL A 477 -8.52 11.90 -9.74
C VAL A 477 -7.63 13.00 -10.32
N PRO A 478 -6.69 13.58 -9.54
CA PRO A 478 -5.83 14.66 -10.04
C PRO A 478 -4.99 14.20 -11.23
N GLN A 479 -4.83 15.05 -12.24
CA GLN A 479 -4.08 14.70 -13.46
C GLN A 479 -2.66 14.16 -13.19
N PRO A 480 -1.85 14.72 -12.25
CA PRO A 480 -0.54 14.15 -11.94
C PRO A 480 -0.62 12.70 -11.44
N VAL A 481 -1.63 12.39 -10.61
CA VAL A 481 -1.85 11.02 -10.11
C VAL A 481 -2.28 10.10 -11.24
N SER A 482 -3.19 10.54 -12.11
CA SER A 482 -3.63 9.76 -13.28
C SER A 482 -2.45 9.43 -14.21
N ARG A 483 -1.59 10.41 -14.52
CA ARG A 483 -0.37 10.18 -15.33
C ARG A 483 0.58 9.19 -14.67
N LEU A 484 0.82 9.35 -13.37
CA LEU A 484 1.68 8.43 -12.61
C LEU A 484 1.14 6.99 -12.64
N LEU A 485 -0.18 6.82 -12.47
CA LEU A 485 -0.84 5.51 -12.53
C LEU A 485 -0.78 4.89 -13.93
N GLN A 486 -0.94 5.68 -14.98
CA GLN A 486 -0.79 5.21 -16.37
C GLN A 486 0.63 4.69 -16.61
N SER A 487 1.66 5.48 -16.25
CA SER A 487 3.05 5.07 -16.39
C SER A 487 3.37 3.83 -15.55
N ALA A 488 2.85 3.74 -14.32
CA ALA A 488 3.02 2.57 -13.45
C ALA A 488 2.35 1.32 -14.04
N THR A 489 1.15 1.47 -14.63
CA THR A 489 0.43 0.39 -15.30
C THR A 489 1.21 -0.14 -16.51
N ALA A 490 1.80 0.75 -17.31
CA ALA A 490 2.63 0.39 -18.45
C ALA A 490 3.87 -0.43 -18.03
N ILE A 491 4.48 -0.11 -16.88
CA ILE A 491 5.61 -0.88 -16.33
C ILE A 491 5.18 -2.30 -15.97
N VAL A 492 4.02 -2.47 -15.35
CA VAL A 492 3.51 -3.78 -14.92
C VAL A 492 3.15 -4.66 -16.11
N LEU A 493 2.48 -4.08 -17.12
CA LEU A 493 2.00 -4.82 -18.30
C LEU A 493 3.04 -4.94 -19.42
N SER A 494 4.12 -4.14 -19.38
CA SER A 494 5.11 -4.03 -20.47
C SER A 494 4.47 -3.58 -21.79
N ASP A 495 3.37 -2.85 -21.72
CA ASP A 495 2.59 -2.40 -22.85
C ASP A 495 2.37 -0.88 -22.77
N SER A 496 2.48 -0.22 -23.89
CA SER A 496 2.24 1.23 -24.02
C SER A 496 0.74 1.57 -24.16
N SER A 497 -0.16 0.57 -24.17
CA SER A 497 -1.60 0.81 -24.19
C SER A 497 -2.03 1.50 -22.90
N SER A 498 -2.16 2.83 -22.94
CA SER A 498 -2.57 3.64 -21.80
C SER A 498 -4.09 3.81 -21.78
N VAL A 499 -4.72 3.45 -20.67
CA VAL A 499 -6.09 3.84 -20.37
C VAL A 499 -6.04 4.94 -19.31
N ALA A 500 -6.76 6.05 -19.55
CA ALA A 500 -6.88 7.11 -18.57
C ALA A 500 -7.57 6.58 -17.30
N ILE A 501 -6.92 6.70 -16.17
CA ILE A 501 -7.49 6.35 -14.87
C ILE A 501 -8.10 7.63 -14.29
N ALA A 502 -9.42 7.72 -14.42
CA ALA A 502 -10.21 8.89 -14.01
C ALA A 502 -11.49 8.44 -13.30
N ALA A 503 -12.11 9.34 -12.54
CA ALA A 503 -13.44 9.07 -12.00
C ALA A 503 -14.47 8.95 -13.14
N PRO A 504 -15.49 8.08 -13.00
CA PRO A 504 -16.45 7.80 -14.09
C PRO A 504 -17.19 9.03 -14.64
N TRP A 505 -17.24 10.11 -13.89
CA TRP A 505 -17.87 11.39 -14.24
C TRP A 505 -16.91 12.48 -14.71
N GLN A 506 -15.58 12.24 -14.72
CA GLN A 506 -14.58 13.22 -15.18
C GLN A 506 -14.49 13.31 -16.71
N GLU A 507 -14.75 12.20 -17.40
CA GLU A 507 -14.83 12.17 -18.85
C GLU A 507 -16.29 11.95 -19.25
N PRO A 508 -16.91 12.86 -20.04
CA PRO A 508 -18.08 12.47 -20.79
C PRO A 508 -17.65 11.28 -21.64
N PHE A 509 -18.47 10.24 -21.73
CA PHE A 509 -18.25 9.07 -22.59
C PHE A 509 -17.92 9.53 -24.00
N SER A 510 -16.70 9.98 -24.23
CA SER A 510 -16.22 10.39 -25.54
C SER A 510 -15.97 9.13 -26.33
N THR A 511 -16.99 8.72 -27.08
CA THR A 511 -16.87 7.84 -28.24
C THR A 511 -16.20 8.60 -29.39
N THR A 512 -15.09 9.27 -29.16
CA THR A 512 -14.25 9.74 -30.28
C THR A 512 -13.36 8.57 -30.65
N PRO A 513 -13.57 7.98 -31.87
CA PRO A 513 -12.61 7.02 -32.37
C PRO A 513 -11.26 7.74 -32.47
N GLN A 514 -10.20 7.13 -31.95
CA GLN A 514 -8.84 7.59 -32.29
C GLN A 514 -8.74 7.74 -33.80
N PRO A 515 -8.12 8.82 -34.29
CA PRO A 515 -7.91 8.96 -35.72
C PRO A 515 -7.12 7.76 -36.23
N ASP A 516 -7.73 7.07 -37.17
CA ASP A 516 -7.21 5.88 -37.82
C ASP A 516 -5.84 6.20 -38.45
N ASN A 517 -4.77 5.78 -37.78
CA ASN A 517 -3.39 5.99 -38.25
C ASN A 517 -3.04 5.03 -39.41
N LYS A 518 -4.01 4.75 -40.27
CA LYS A 518 -3.87 3.96 -41.49
C LYS A 518 -3.38 4.76 -42.71
N LYS A 519 -2.58 5.79 -42.53
CA LYS A 519 -1.85 6.46 -43.60
C LYS A 519 -0.38 6.69 -43.30
N ALA A 520 0.30 5.68 -42.77
CA ALA A 520 1.74 5.59 -42.97
C ALA A 520 1.95 4.90 -44.32
N LYS A 521 2.25 5.67 -45.36
CA LYS A 521 2.71 5.14 -46.67
C LYS A 521 3.91 4.20 -46.38
N PRO A 522 3.96 3.01 -47.03
CA PRO A 522 5.14 2.19 -47.00
C PRO A 522 6.30 2.96 -47.65
N LEU A 523 7.40 3.08 -46.93
CA LEU A 523 8.68 3.54 -47.50
C LEU A 523 9.06 2.55 -48.60
N ALA A 524 9.03 3.00 -49.87
CA ALA A 524 9.47 2.21 -51.01
C ALA A 524 10.96 1.85 -50.82
N LEU A 525 11.25 0.59 -50.62
CA LEU A 525 12.59 0.02 -50.75
C LEU A 525 13.02 0.20 -52.22
N ALA A 526 13.97 1.10 -52.45
CA ALA A 526 14.66 1.23 -53.72
C ALA A 526 15.51 -0.03 -53.93
N THR A 527 14.99 -0.98 -54.70
CA THR A 527 15.79 -2.07 -55.27
C THR A 527 16.62 -1.51 -56.40
N GLY A 528 17.85 -1.14 -56.09
CA GLY A 528 18.91 -0.89 -57.12
C GLY A 528 19.45 -2.23 -57.62
N THR A 529 19.04 -2.61 -58.80
CA THR A 529 19.71 -3.64 -59.60
C THR A 529 21.02 -3.10 -60.18
N PRO A 530 22.16 -3.75 -60.04
CA PRO A 530 23.34 -3.39 -60.82
C PRO A 530 23.24 -3.95 -62.23
N SER A 531 23.30 -3.06 -63.25
CA SER A 531 23.44 -3.40 -64.64
C SER A 531 24.86 -3.96 -64.89
N HIS A 532 24.93 -5.22 -65.30
CA HIS A 532 26.10 -5.80 -65.92
C HIS A 532 26.24 -5.21 -67.34
N THR A 533 27.35 -4.53 -67.62
CA THR A 533 27.85 -4.29 -68.97
C THR A 533 28.94 -5.31 -69.23
N GLU A 534 28.62 -6.24 -70.11
CA GLU A 534 29.60 -7.05 -70.84
C GLU A 534 30.42 -6.17 -71.79
N THR A 535 31.70 -6.33 -71.77
CA THR A 535 32.57 -6.09 -72.93
C THR A 535 33.60 -7.20 -73.01
N ASN A 536 33.45 -8.03 -74.04
CA ASN A 536 34.50 -8.86 -74.66
C ASN A 536 35.37 -8.02 -75.60
N PRO A 537 36.52 -8.49 -76.08
CA PRO A 537 37.02 -9.86 -76.18
C PRO A 537 38.17 -10.21 -75.24
#